data_ccc121a51bd10db61db3a6086aea38ee
#
_entry.id   ccc121a51bd10db61db3a6086aea38ee
#
_cell.length_a   1.000
_cell.length_b   1.000
_cell.length_c   1.000
_cell.angle_alpha   90.00
_cell.angle_beta   90.00
_cell.angle_gamma   90.00
#
_symmetry.space_group_name_H-M   'P 1'
#
loop_
_entity.id
_entity.type
_entity.pdbx_description
1 polymer ?
#
loop_
_entity_poly.entity_id
_entity_poly.type
_entity_poly.pdbx_seq_one_letter_code
_entity_poly.pdbx_strand_id
1 'polypeptide(L)'
;MSYQVCLIYTLGISVLSFIIGNFFAILLAFMRMSQKPWLKYPARVYISIMRGVPMLVVLFILYFGLPYVGVQLPALLCAFIGFSCVSAAYMAEIFRSSIVAVDKGQWEAARSLGLPKKSIIRRIILPQAMRIAVAPLGNVIIDMVKSSSLAAMITVPDIFQNAK
;
A
#
# COMPACT_ATOMS: atom_id res chain seq x y z
N MET A 1 -7.24 9.83 -28.74
CA MET A 1 -7.36 10.11 -27.28
C MET A 1 -6.12 10.89 -26.87
N SER A 2 -6.29 12.13 -26.41
CA SER A 2 -5.15 13.05 -26.15
C SER A 2 -4.24 12.48 -25.07
N TYR A 3 -2.92 12.58 -25.25
CA TYR A 3 -1.91 12.19 -24.24
C TYR A 3 -2.20 12.78 -22.86
N GLN A 4 -2.80 13.96 -22.80
CA GLN A 4 -3.23 14.61 -21.55
C GLN A 4 -4.28 13.81 -20.80
N VAL A 5 -5.23 13.18 -21.48
CA VAL A 5 -6.27 12.35 -20.84
C VAL A 5 -5.65 11.11 -20.21
N CYS A 6 -4.76 10.41 -20.94
CA CYS A 6 -4.04 9.25 -20.39
C CYS A 6 -3.22 9.63 -19.15
N LEU A 7 -2.55 10.77 -19.18
CA LEU A 7 -1.71 11.25 -18.08
C LEU A 7 -2.53 11.60 -16.84
N ILE A 8 -3.70 12.22 -17.01
CA ILE A 8 -4.63 12.52 -15.92
C ILE A 8 -5.17 11.24 -15.29
N TYR A 9 -5.59 10.25 -16.09
CA TYR A 9 -6.07 8.97 -15.57
C TYR A 9 -4.96 8.21 -14.81
N THR A 10 -3.75 8.16 -15.36
CA THR A 10 -2.58 7.51 -14.77
C THR A 10 -2.23 8.11 -13.41
N LEU A 11 -2.08 9.44 -13.35
CA LEU A 11 -1.77 10.14 -12.12
C LEU A 11 -2.94 10.07 -11.13
N GLY A 12 -4.17 10.21 -11.60
CA GLY A 12 -5.37 10.13 -10.76
C GLY A 12 -5.51 8.77 -10.07
N ILE A 13 -5.35 7.67 -10.81
CA ILE A 13 -5.39 6.32 -10.24
C ILE A 13 -4.26 6.12 -9.23
N SER A 14 -3.03 6.52 -9.57
CA SER A 14 -1.87 6.35 -8.70
C SER A 14 -2.03 7.12 -7.38
N VAL A 15 -2.43 8.39 -7.44
CA VAL A 15 -2.63 9.23 -6.25
C VAL A 15 -3.80 8.71 -5.40
N LEU A 16 -4.94 8.39 -6.02
CA LEU A 16 -6.10 7.89 -5.29
C LEU A 16 -5.83 6.54 -4.63
N SER A 17 -5.18 5.62 -5.37
CA SER A 17 -4.76 4.33 -4.82
C SER A 17 -3.74 4.48 -3.70
N PHE A 18 -2.83 5.45 -3.79
CA PHE A 18 -1.89 5.76 -2.72
C PHE A 18 -2.59 6.25 -1.45
N ILE A 19 -3.56 7.16 -1.58
CA ILE A 19 -4.30 7.69 -0.42
C ILE A 19 -5.07 6.57 0.29
N ILE A 20 -5.81 5.76 -0.48
CA ILE A 20 -6.59 4.65 0.08
C ILE A 20 -5.66 3.55 0.59
N GLY A 21 -4.62 3.21 -0.17
CA GLY A 21 -3.59 2.27 0.27
C GLY A 21 -2.92 2.70 1.58
N ASN A 22 -2.68 4.00 1.77
CA ASN A 22 -2.11 4.54 3.00
C ASN A 22 -3.03 4.35 4.21
N PHE A 23 -4.34 4.55 4.04
CA PHE A 23 -5.31 4.29 5.11
C PHE A 23 -5.27 2.80 5.55
N PHE A 24 -5.32 1.88 4.60
CA PHE A 24 -5.21 0.44 4.88
C PHE A 24 -3.83 0.06 5.42
N ALA A 25 -2.76 0.71 4.96
CA ALA A 25 -1.40 0.49 5.44
C ALA A 25 -1.25 0.79 6.93
N ILE A 26 -1.83 1.89 7.40
CA ILE A 26 -1.82 2.25 8.82
C ILE A 26 -2.53 1.17 9.64
N LEU A 27 -3.72 0.73 9.20
CA LEU A 27 -4.47 -0.33 9.87
C LEU A 27 -3.66 -1.64 9.93
N LEU A 28 -3.08 -2.08 8.80
CA LEU A 28 -2.24 -3.27 8.72
C LEU A 28 -0.98 -3.16 9.59
N ALA A 29 -0.35 -1.98 9.65
CA ALA A 29 0.81 -1.75 10.52
C ALA A 29 0.43 -1.91 11.99
N PHE A 30 -0.70 -1.35 12.43
CA PHE A 30 -1.20 -1.55 13.79
C PHE A 30 -1.52 -3.02 14.09
N MET A 31 -2.19 -3.72 13.17
CA MET A 31 -2.47 -5.15 13.31
C MET A 31 -1.17 -5.96 13.42
N ARG A 32 -0.18 -5.67 12.57
CA ARG A 32 1.12 -6.32 12.55
C ARG A 32 1.93 -6.12 13.83
N MET A 33 1.80 -4.96 14.47
CA MET A 33 2.48 -4.60 15.72
C MET A 33 1.70 -5.01 16.97
N SER A 34 0.49 -5.53 16.81
CA SER A 34 -0.35 -5.99 17.92
C SER A 34 0.28 -7.19 18.64
N GLN A 35 0.07 -7.26 19.96
CA GLN A 35 0.44 -8.42 20.78
C GLN A 35 -0.53 -9.60 20.60
N LYS A 36 -1.72 -9.34 20.02
CA LYS A 36 -2.74 -10.37 19.81
C LYS A 36 -2.41 -11.20 18.57
N PRO A 37 -2.18 -12.53 18.69
CA PRO A 37 -1.75 -13.37 17.57
C PRO A 37 -2.76 -13.34 16.41
N TRP A 38 -4.05 -13.39 16.70
CA TRP A 38 -5.13 -13.40 15.70
C TRP A 38 -5.26 -12.11 14.87
N LEU A 39 -4.69 -10.99 15.30
CA LEU A 39 -4.54 -9.77 14.49
C LEU A 39 -3.22 -9.76 13.73
N LYS A 40 -2.15 -10.18 14.39
CA LYS A 40 -0.79 -10.15 13.88
C LYS A 40 -0.57 -11.11 12.71
N TYR A 41 -1.05 -12.37 12.83
CA TYR A 41 -0.81 -13.39 11.81
C TYR A 41 -1.50 -13.08 10.47
N PRO A 42 -2.80 -12.74 10.41
CA PRO A 42 -3.43 -12.38 9.12
C PRO A 42 -2.75 -11.21 8.44
N ALA A 43 -2.42 -10.14 9.18
CA ALA A 43 -1.70 -9.00 8.63
C ALA A 43 -0.31 -9.40 8.09
N ARG A 44 0.39 -10.31 8.81
CA ARG A 44 1.69 -10.82 8.37
C ARG A 44 1.58 -11.59 7.06
N VAL A 45 0.63 -12.50 6.98
CA VAL A 45 0.40 -13.33 5.79
C VAL A 45 0.05 -12.45 4.60
N TYR A 46 -0.91 -11.53 4.76
CA TYR A 46 -1.30 -10.59 3.72
C TYR A 46 -0.11 -9.78 3.20
N ILE A 47 0.64 -9.14 4.09
CA ILE A 47 1.80 -8.31 3.73
C ILE A 47 2.85 -9.16 3.00
N SER A 48 3.12 -10.39 3.47
CA SER A 48 4.10 -11.26 2.84
C SER A 48 3.68 -11.70 1.44
N ILE A 49 2.41 -12.05 1.23
CA ILE A 49 1.87 -12.45 -0.08
C ILE A 49 1.92 -11.26 -1.05
N MET A 50 1.35 -10.11 -0.66
CA MET A 50 1.24 -8.94 -1.54
C MET A 50 2.59 -8.32 -1.92
N ARG A 51 3.61 -8.50 -1.09
CA ARG A 51 4.99 -8.07 -1.41
C ARG A 51 5.79 -9.10 -2.19
N GLY A 52 5.40 -10.36 -2.13
CA GLY A 52 6.05 -11.46 -2.85
C GLY A 52 5.48 -11.70 -4.26
N VAL A 53 4.27 -11.21 -4.54
CA VAL A 53 3.61 -11.38 -5.84
C VAL A 53 3.85 -10.15 -6.71
N PRO A 54 4.30 -10.31 -7.98
CA PRO A 54 4.42 -9.19 -8.91
C PRO A 54 3.09 -8.47 -9.11
N MET A 55 3.13 -7.13 -9.18
CA MET A 55 1.95 -6.29 -9.39
C MET A 55 1.10 -6.74 -10.60
N LEU A 56 1.76 -7.07 -11.71
CA LEU A 56 1.09 -7.52 -12.93
C LEU A 56 0.23 -8.79 -12.70
N VAL A 57 0.73 -9.71 -11.88
CA VAL A 57 0.00 -10.95 -11.55
C VAL A 57 -1.25 -10.63 -10.74
N VAL A 58 -1.17 -9.69 -9.79
CA VAL A 58 -2.34 -9.24 -9.03
C VAL A 58 -3.39 -8.62 -9.96
N LEU A 59 -2.96 -7.78 -10.91
CA LEU A 59 -3.87 -7.19 -11.90
C LEU A 59 -4.53 -8.25 -12.79
N PHE A 60 -3.77 -9.26 -13.24
CA PHE A 60 -4.31 -10.35 -14.05
C PHE A 60 -5.30 -11.23 -13.28
N ILE A 61 -5.04 -11.52 -12.02
CA ILE A 61 -5.98 -12.24 -11.16
C ILE A 61 -7.28 -11.45 -11.00
N LEU A 62 -7.21 -10.14 -10.79
CA LEU A 62 -8.38 -9.29 -10.64
C LEU A 62 -9.16 -9.16 -11.96
N TYR A 63 -8.49 -8.98 -13.08
CA TYR A 63 -9.16 -8.71 -14.36
C TYR A 63 -9.62 -9.98 -15.08
N PHE A 64 -8.80 -11.00 -15.13
CA PHE A 64 -9.09 -12.27 -15.81
C PHE A 64 -9.60 -13.36 -14.87
N GLY A 65 -9.19 -13.36 -13.60
CA GLY A 65 -9.56 -14.40 -12.64
C GLY A 65 -10.94 -14.21 -12.03
N LEU A 66 -11.35 -12.98 -11.67
CA LEU A 66 -12.65 -12.73 -11.03
C LEU A 66 -13.86 -13.11 -11.92
N PRO A 67 -13.84 -12.94 -13.25
CA PRO A 67 -14.95 -13.39 -14.11
C PRO A 67 -15.27 -14.89 -13.99
N TYR A 68 -14.27 -15.74 -13.71
CA TYR A 68 -14.50 -17.18 -13.52
C TYR A 68 -15.34 -17.50 -12.26
N VAL A 69 -15.36 -16.59 -11.29
CA VAL A 69 -16.20 -16.73 -10.08
C VAL A 69 -17.46 -15.85 -10.15
N GLY A 70 -17.80 -15.35 -11.35
CA GLY A 70 -19.03 -14.59 -11.60
C GLY A 70 -18.94 -13.09 -11.28
N VAL A 71 -17.76 -12.56 -10.96
CA VAL A 71 -17.56 -11.13 -10.65
C VAL A 71 -16.84 -10.44 -11.81
N GLN A 72 -17.53 -9.57 -12.53
CA GLN A 72 -16.95 -8.76 -13.61
C GLN A 72 -16.75 -7.33 -13.14
N LEU A 73 -15.50 -6.87 -13.14
CA LEU A 73 -15.13 -5.50 -12.76
C LEU A 73 -14.52 -4.77 -13.97
N PRO A 74 -14.81 -3.48 -14.14
CA PRO A 74 -14.12 -2.66 -15.13
C PRO A 74 -12.60 -2.67 -14.89
N ALA A 75 -11.81 -2.63 -15.98
CA ALA A 75 -10.34 -2.66 -15.90
C ALA A 75 -9.78 -1.56 -14.98
N LEU A 76 -10.38 -0.36 -15.03
CA LEU A 76 -9.99 0.76 -14.16
C LEU A 76 -10.16 0.43 -12.67
N LEU A 77 -11.25 -0.25 -12.31
CA LEU A 77 -11.51 -0.65 -10.92
C LEU A 77 -10.58 -1.78 -10.48
N CYS A 78 -10.27 -2.73 -11.36
CA CYS A 78 -9.27 -3.77 -11.10
C CYS A 78 -7.89 -3.15 -10.85
N ALA A 79 -7.48 -2.18 -11.66
CA ALA A 79 -6.23 -1.44 -11.48
C ALA A 79 -6.22 -0.72 -10.13
N PHE A 80 -7.27 0.02 -9.82
CA PHE A 80 -7.41 0.76 -8.57
C PHE A 80 -7.32 -0.15 -7.33
N ILE A 81 -8.05 -1.26 -7.32
CA ILE A 81 -8.03 -2.24 -6.21
C ILE A 81 -6.64 -2.88 -6.11
N GLY A 82 -6.07 -3.33 -7.22
CA GLY A 82 -4.75 -3.97 -7.26
C GLY A 82 -3.65 -3.05 -6.73
N PHE A 83 -3.60 -1.81 -7.22
CA PHE A 83 -2.65 -0.80 -6.74
C PHE A 83 -2.84 -0.48 -5.26
N SER A 84 -4.09 -0.30 -4.81
CA SER A 84 -4.38 -0.02 -3.40
C SER A 84 -3.97 -1.17 -2.48
N CYS A 85 -4.26 -2.41 -2.85
CA CYS A 85 -3.91 -3.59 -2.05
C CYS A 85 -2.39 -3.79 -1.95
N VAL A 86 -1.69 -3.71 -3.08
CA VAL A 86 -0.24 -3.94 -3.10
C VAL A 86 0.48 -2.80 -2.38
N SER A 87 0.15 -1.53 -2.67
CA SER A 87 0.76 -0.38 -2.01
C SER A 87 0.51 -0.36 -0.50
N ALA A 88 -0.69 -0.77 -0.05
CA ALA A 88 -1.01 -0.89 1.37
C ALA A 88 -0.05 -1.86 2.09
N ALA A 89 0.30 -2.99 1.46
CA ALA A 89 1.22 -3.95 2.04
C ALA A 89 2.66 -3.40 2.14
N TYR A 90 3.14 -2.69 1.11
CA TYR A 90 4.46 -2.05 1.13
C TYR A 90 4.52 -0.94 2.18
N MET A 91 3.54 -0.04 2.20
CA MET A 91 3.50 1.08 3.15
C MET A 91 3.33 0.60 4.59
N ALA A 92 2.54 -0.47 4.84
CA ALA A 92 2.40 -1.05 6.18
C ALA A 92 3.74 -1.53 6.75
N GLU A 93 4.57 -2.16 5.91
CA GLU A 93 5.89 -2.60 6.34
C GLU A 93 6.86 -1.42 6.51
N ILE A 94 6.75 -0.37 5.68
CA ILE A 94 7.50 0.87 5.85
C ILE A 94 7.18 1.52 7.20
N PHE A 95 5.91 1.68 7.56
CA PHE A 95 5.52 2.22 8.85
C PHE A 95 6.06 1.38 10.01
N ARG A 96 5.92 0.06 9.93
CA ARG A 96 6.44 -0.83 10.96
C ARG A 96 7.96 -0.73 11.10
N SER A 97 8.69 -0.80 9.99
CA SER A 97 10.15 -0.76 10.00
C SER A 97 10.69 0.59 10.47
N SER A 98 10.04 1.69 10.10
CA SER A 98 10.40 3.03 10.55
C SER A 98 10.22 3.21 12.06
N ILE A 99 9.17 2.62 12.66
CA ILE A 99 9.01 2.64 14.13
C ILE A 99 10.09 1.82 14.82
N VAL A 100 10.46 0.67 14.25
CA VAL A 100 11.52 -0.19 14.80
C VAL A 100 12.92 0.45 14.64
N ALA A 101 13.10 1.27 13.61
CA ALA A 101 14.37 1.95 13.32
C ALA A 101 14.65 3.14 14.26
N VAL A 102 13.67 3.61 15.02
CA VAL A 102 13.92 4.65 16.05
C VAL A 102 14.83 4.08 17.13
N ASP A 103 15.87 4.84 17.48
CA ASP A 103 16.89 4.46 18.44
C ASP A 103 16.28 3.98 19.77
N LYS A 104 16.81 2.86 20.30
CA LYS A 104 16.34 2.27 21.56
C LYS A 104 16.54 3.19 22.74
N GLY A 105 17.60 4.02 22.73
CA GLY A 105 17.88 5.00 23.76
C GLY A 105 16.73 6.02 23.91
N GLN A 106 16.01 6.34 22.85
CA GLN A 106 14.81 7.20 22.94
C GLN A 106 13.70 6.55 23.77
N TRP A 107 13.53 5.24 23.62
CA TRP A 107 12.57 4.47 24.42
C TRP A 107 13.00 4.37 25.89
N GLU A 108 14.28 4.12 26.14
CA GLU A 108 14.84 3.96 27.48
C GLU A 108 14.82 5.28 28.24
N ALA A 109 15.30 6.36 27.64
CA ALA A 109 15.28 7.70 28.24
C ALA A 109 13.85 8.14 28.60
N ALA A 110 12.90 7.92 27.69
CA ALA A 110 11.50 8.29 27.94
C ALA A 110 10.87 7.48 29.09
N ARG A 111 11.23 6.19 29.21
CA ARG A 111 10.78 5.35 30.34
C ARG A 111 11.40 5.78 31.66
N SER A 112 12.67 6.15 31.66
CA SER A 112 13.38 6.65 32.86
C SER A 112 12.78 7.94 33.43
N LEU A 113 12.15 8.75 32.55
CA LEU A 113 11.38 9.94 32.93
C LEU A 113 9.95 9.60 33.41
N GLY A 114 9.60 8.33 33.54
CA GLY A 114 8.27 7.90 33.99
C GLY A 114 7.13 8.18 33.01
N LEU A 115 7.42 8.46 31.74
CA LEU A 115 6.39 8.77 30.75
C LEU A 115 5.52 7.54 30.44
N PRO A 116 4.19 7.70 30.36
CA PRO A 116 3.31 6.61 30.00
C PRO A 116 3.55 6.20 28.53
N LYS A 117 3.44 4.90 28.21
CA LYS A 117 3.71 4.30 26.90
C LYS A 117 3.03 5.05 25.75
N LYS A 118 1.79 5.51 25.94
CA LYS A 118 1.03 6.28 24.94
C LYS A 118 1.69 7.61 24.60
N SER A 119 2.21 8.33 25.61
CA SER A 119 2.96 9.58 25.41
C SER A 119 4.28 9.35 24.71
N ILE A 120 5.02 8.30 25.09
CA ILE A 120 6.27 7.92 24.44
C ILE A 120 6.04 7.69 22.95
N ILE A 121 5.06 6.85 22.62
CA ILE A 121 4.76 6.55 21.20
C ILE A 121 4.36 7.81 20.44
N ARG A 122 3.39 8.59 20.96
CA ARG A 122 2.79 9.71 20.22
C ARG A 122 3.70 10.92 20.11
N ARG A 123 4.47 11.24 21.17
CA ARG A 123 5.24 12.49 21.26
C ARG A 123 6.71 12.33 20.87
N ILE A 124 7.28 11.13 21.02
CA ILE A 124 8.69 10.89 20.81
C ILE A 124 8.94 9.98 19.62
N ILE A 125 8.35 8.80 19.62
CA ILE A 125 8.66 7.76 18.61
C ILE A 125 8.00 8.04 17.27
N LEU A 126 6.70 8.32 17.26
CA LEU A 126 5.94 8.49 16.02
C LEU A 126 6.46 9.66 15.16
N PRO A 127 6.77 10.85 15.69
CA PRO A 127 7.35 11.93 14.89
C PRO A 127 8.70 11.58 14.27
N GLN A 128 9.55 10.84 14.99
CA GLN A 128 10.84 10.37 14.47
C GLN A 128 10.63 9.28 13.40
N ALA A 129 9.77 8.30 13.66
CA ALA A 129 9.45 7.25 12.72
C ALA A 129 8.86 7.80 11.41
N MET A 130 8.00 8.82 11.48
CA MET A 130 7.45 9.46 10.28
C MET A 130 8.52 10.14 9.42
N ARG A 131 9.52 10.77 10.03
CA ARG A 131 10.66 11.33 9.29
C ARG A 131 11.45 10.24 8.55
N ILE A 132 11.65 9.10 9.20
CA ILE A 132 12.32 7.93 8.59
C ILE A 132 11.48 7.36 7.44
N ALA A 133 10.15 7.35 7.58
CA ALA A 133 9.23 6.80 6.60
C ALA A 133 9.10 7.63 5.31
N VAL A 134 9.37 8.95 5.34
CA VAL A 134 9.15 9.87 4.20
C VAL A 134 9.84 9.39 2.92
N ALA A 135 11.11 9.07 2.98
CA ALA A 135 11.88 8.66 1.80
C ALA A 135 11.39 7.33 1.20
N PRO A 136 11.19 6.24 1.97
CA PRO A 136 10.60 5.01 1.45
C PRO A 136 9.17 5.17 0.92
N LEU A 137 8.33 6.01 1.56
CA LEU A 137 6.99 6.32 1.06
C LEU A 137 7.03 7.05 -0.28
N GLY A 138 7.97 7.98 -0.45
CA GLY A 138 8.21 8.64 -1.75
C GLY A 138 8.55 7.64 -2.85
N ASN A 139 9.37 6.63 -2.55
CA ASN A 139 9.69 5.56 -3.51
C ASN A 139 8.43 4.76 -3.90
N VAL A 140 7.53 4.46 -2.96
CA VAL A 140 6.26 3.78 -3.29
C VAL A 140 5.43 4.59 -4.28
N ILE A 141 5.33 5.92 -4.13
CA ILE A 141 4.62 6.78 -5.09
C ILE A 141 5.26 6.68 -6.48
N ILE A 142 6.58 6.79 -6.56
CA ILE A 142 7.32 6.71 -7.81
C ILE A 142 7.10 5.35 -8.48
N ASP A 143 7.15 4.27 -7.72
CA ASP A 143 6.93 2.91 -8.22
C ASP A 143 5.48 2.71 -8.68
N MET A 144 4.50 3.30 -8.00
CA MET A 144 3.10 3.29 -8.44
C MET A 144 2.92 4.02 -9.77
N VAL A 145 3.53 5.20 -9.94
CA VAL A 145 3.47 5.96 -11.19
C VAL A 145 4.12 5.16 -12.33
N LYS A 146 5.26 4.53 -12.10
CA LYS A 146 5.90 3.64 -13.09
C LYS A 146 5.03 2.43 -13.41
N SER A 147 4.45 1.80 -12.39
CA SER A 147 3.61 0.62 -12.53
C SER A 147 2.25 0.91 -13.15
N SER A 148 1.81 2.17 -13.20
CA SER A 148 0.55 2.54 -13.86
C SER A 148 0.53 2.21 -15.36
N SER A 149 1.71 2.13 -16.00
CA SER A 149 1.84 1.62 -17.37
C SER A 149 1.40 0.16 -17.50
N LEU A 150 1.47 -0.64 -16.42
CA LEU A 150 0.98 -2.02 -16.40
C LEU A 150 -0.56 -2.08 -16.46
N ALA A 151 -1.26 -1.04 -15.99
CA ALA A 151 -2.70 -0.95 -16.11
C ALA A 151 -3.15 -0.91 -17.59
N ALA A 152 -2.32 -0.35 -18.47
CA ALA A 152 -2.57 -0.38 -19.90
C ALA A 152 -2.62 -1.80 -20.48
N MET A 153 -1.95 -2.75 -19.87
CA MET A 153 -1.93 -4.15 -20.34
C MET A 153 -3.27 -4.86 -20.10
N ILE A 154 -4.05 -4.44 -19.10
CA ILE A 154 -5.39 -4.99 -18.83
C ILE A 154 -6.51 -4.19 -19.52
N THR A 155 -6.25 -2.94 -19.96
CA THR A 155 -7.22 -2.11 -20.68
C THR A 155 -7.21 -2.35 -22.19
N VAL A 156 -6.13 -2.92 -22.75
CA VAL A 156 -6.01 -3.20 -24.18
C VAL A 156 -7.14 -4.10 -24.71
N PRO A 157 -7.57 -5.18 -24.03
CA PRO A 157 -8.71 -5.98 -24.48
C PRO A 157 -10.03 -5.20 -24.56
N ASP A 158 -10.30 -4.28 -23.61
CA ASP A 158 -11.54 -3.48 -23.59
C ASP A 158 -11.63 -2.52 -24.78
N ILE A 159 -10.50 -1.95 -25.21
CA ILE A 159 -10.44 -1.07 -26.38
C ILE A 159 -10.76 -1.85 -27.66
N PHE A 160 -10.28 -3.09 -27.77
CA PHE A 160 -10.57 -3.94 -28.93
C PHE A 160 -12.00 -4.50 -28.94
N GLN A 161 -12.61 -4.73 -27.78
CA GLN A 161 -13.99 -5.21 -27.68
C GLN A 161 -15.02 -4.13 -28.00
N ASN A 162 -14.72 -2.87 -27.68
CA ASN A 162 -15.60 -1.73 -27.97
C ASN A 162 -15.41 -1.14 -29.37
N ALA A 163 -14.46 -1.63 -30.16
CA ALA A 163 -14.21 -1.21 -31.55
C ALA A 163 -14.94 -2.07 -32.58
N LYS A 164 -15.82 -2.98 -32.13
CA LYS A 164 -16.79 -3.70 -32.98
C LYS A 164 -18.15 -3.03 -32.87
#